data_220d43bd2e7c1ca3dd2c1ad12208325e
#
_entry.id   220d43bd2e7c1ca3dd2c1ad12208325e
#
_cell.length_a   1.000
_cell.length_b   1.000
_cell.length_c   1.000
_cell.angle_alpha   90.00
_cell.angle_beta   90.00
_cell.angle_gamma   90.00
#
_symmetry.space_group_name_H-M   'P 1'
#
loop_
_entity.id
_entity.type
_entity.pdbx_description
1 polymer ?
#
loop_
_entity_poly.entity_id
_entity_poly.type
_entity_poly.pdbx_seq_one_letter_code
_entity_poly.pdbx_strand_id
1 'polypeptide(L)'
;SKHPISTPIPKRPTMRTATITRNTSETQITVSLNLDGTGKARFDTGIPFLEHMLDQIARHGLIDLDIMCHGDLHIDDHHSVEDIGITLGQALKAALGDKIGIRRYGHSYVPLDEALSRVVLDLSGRAGLEYHIDFTRATIGKFDVDLFSEFFHGLVNHAMITLHIDNLRGKNAHHQAETVFKAFGRSLRMAVEYDERMAGKMPSTKGTLTA
;
A
#
# COMPACT_ATOMS: atom_id res chain seq x y z
N SER A 1 -7.63 -48.19 19.43
CA SER A 1 -7.23 -46.80 19.43
C SER A 1 -7.19 -46.30 17.98
N LYS A 2 -8.13 -45.45 17.61
CA LYS A 2 -8.16 -44.80 16.30
C LYS A 2 -7.28 -43.55 16.38
N HIS A 3 -6.19 -43.53 15.64
CA HIS A 3 -5.41 -42.31 15.46
C HIS A 3 -6.28 -41.24 14.77
N PRO A 4 -6.25 -39.99 15.24
CA PRO A 4 -6.97 -38.92 14.55
C PRO A 4 -6.30 -38.74 13.17
N ILE A 5 -7.12 -38.80 12.13
CA ILE A 5 -6.72 -38.47 10.76
C ILE A 5 -6.33 -36.99 10.78
N SER A 6 -5.04 -36.69 10.65
CA SER A 6 -4.59 -35.32 10.49
C SER A 6 -5.13 -34.81 9.15
N THR A 7 -6.08 -33.89 9.19
CA THR A 7 -6.50 -33.14 8.00
C THR A 7 -5.25 -32.44 7.44
N PRO A 8 -4.95 -32.61 6.15
CA PRO A 8 -3.81 -31.92 5.56
C PRO A 8 -3.98 -30.42 5.72
N ILE A 9 -2.97 -29.75 6.24
CA ILE A 9 -2.90 -28.28 6.26
C ILE A 9 -3.00 -27.83 4.81
N PRO A 10 -3.99 -26.99 4.43
CA PRO A 10 -4.07 -26.53 3.04
C PRO A 10 -2.77 -25.84 2.67
N LYS A 11 -2.15 -26.30 1.57
CA LYS A 11 -0.96 -25.64 1.02
C LYS A 11 -1.29 -24.17 0.79
N ARG A 12 -0.41 -23.27 1.30
CA ARG A 12 -0.50 -21.85 0.96
C ARG A 12 -0.60 -21.70 -0.55
N PRO A 13 -1.52 -20.86 -1.05
CA PRO A 13 -1.56 -20.55 -2.49
C PRO A 13 -0.17 -20.07 -2.95
N THR A 14 0.09 -20.20 -4.25
CA THR A 14 1.25 -19.60 -4.91
C THR A 14 1.38 -18.11 -4.55
N MET A 15 2.62 -17.56 -4.56
CA MET A 15 2.90 -16.15 -4.28
C MET A 15 1.96 -15.23 -5.06
N ARG A 16 1.42 -14.23 -4.39
CA ARG A 16 0.52 -13.23 -4.98
C ARG A 16 1.34 -12.12 -5.60
N THR A 17 1.54 -12.19 -6.89
CA THR A 17 2.35 -11.26 -7.67
C THR A 17 1.54 -10.56 -8.74
N ALA A 18 1.95 -9.37 -9.13
CA ALA A 18 1.42 -8.66 -10.27
C ALA A 18 2.49 -7.76 -10.88
N THR A 19 2.44 -7.58 -12.20
CA THR A 19 3.23 -6.58 -12.92
C THR A 19 2.28 -5.79 -13.79
N ILE A 20 2.23 -4.48 -13.58
CA ILE A 20 1.36 -3.56 -14.32
C ILE A 20 2.24 -2.52 -15.03
N THR A 21 2.01 -2.35 -16.31
CA THR A 21 2.60 -1.27 -17.11
C THR A 21 1.50 -0.30 -17.52
N ARG A 22 1.71 0.96 -17.23
CA ARG A 22 0.79 2.05 -17.56
C ARG A 22 1.57 3.16 -18.26
N ASN A 23 1.28 3.36 -19.54
CA ASN A 23 1.92 4.37 -20.34
C ASN A 23 0.90 5.40 -20.82
N THR A 24 1.19 6.67 -20.58
CA THR A 24 0.46 7.81 -21.10
C THR A 24 1.44 8.74 -21.83
N SER A 25 0.95 9.85 -22.37
CA SER A 25 1.82 10.88 -22.93
C SER A 25 2.67 11.60 -21.87
N GLU A 26 2.30 11.52 -20.60
CA GLU A 26 2.97 12.21 -19.50
C GLU A 26 3.95 11.32 -18.74
N THR A 27 3.63 10.02 -18.61
CA THR A 27 4.42 9.07 -17.80
C THR A 27 4.48 7.68 -18.45
N GLN A 28 5.60 6.98 -18.25
CA GLN A 28 5.76 5.56 -18.54
C GLN A 28 6.12 4.85 -17.24
N ILE A 29 5.25 3.95 -16.76
CA ILE A 29 5.40 3.32 -15.45
C ILE A 29 5.27 1.81 -15.55
N THR A 30 6.15 1.11 -14.86
CA THR A 30 6.01 -0.33 -14.59
C THR A 30 6.15 -0.57 -13.10
N VAL A 31 5.17 -1.25 -12.52
CA VAL A 31 5.16 -1.68 -11.12
C VAL A 31 5.11 -3.19 -11.06
N SER A 32 6.06 -3.80 -10.38
CA SER A 32 6.06 -5.22 -10.02
C SER A 32 5.93 -5.36 -8.52
N LEU A 33 5.00 -6.20 -8.07
CA LEU A 33 4.62 -6.37 -6.67
C LEU A 33 4.54 -7.85 -6.33
N ASN A 34 5.08 -8.22 -5.16
CA ASN A 34 4.86 -9.51 -4.53
C ASN A 34 4.38 -9.28 -3.09
N LEU A 35 3.12 -9.60 -2.81
CA LEU A 35 2.53 -9.47 -1.48
C LEU A 35 3.14 -10.46 -0.46
N ASP A 36 3.70 -11.56 -0.92
CA ASP A 36 4.31 -12.60 -0.11
C ASP A 36 5.84 -12.53 -0.14
N GLY A 37 6.37 -11.32 -0.33
CA GLY A 37 7.80 -11.05 -0.41
C GLY A 37 8.51 -10.95 0.94
N THR A 38 9.70 -10.36 0.90
CA THR A 38 10.57 -10.19 2.07
C THR A 38 10.95 -8.74 2.35
N GLY A 39 10.38 -7.79 1.59
CA GLY A 39 10.66 -6.37 1.71
C GLY A 39 11.76 -5.86 0.77
N LYS A 40 12.04 -6.58 -0.32
CA LYS A 40 12.98 -6.14 -1.35
C LYS A 40 12.38 -5.00 -2.17
N ALA A 41 13.17 -3.94 -2.38
CA ALA A 41 12.69 -2.77 -3.07
C ALA A 41 13.72 -2.28 -4.10
N ARG A 42 13.22 -1.85 -5.26
CA ARG A 42 14.00 -1.17 -6.28
C ARG A 42 13.16 -0.08 -6.92
N PHE A 43 13.68 1.15 -6.92
CA PHE A 43 12.97 2.31 -7.44
C PHE A 43 13.83 3.11 -8.41
N ASP A 44 13.23 3.49 -9.52
CA ASP A 44 13.79 4.43 -10.49
C ASP A 44 12.67 5.37 -10.95
N THR A 45 12.44 6.45 -10.19
CA THR A 45 11.34 7.38 -10.42
C THR A 45 11.80 8.81 -10.68
N GLY A 46 13.05 9.13 -10.33
CA GLY A 46 13.56 10.50 -10.37
C GLY A 46 13.06 11.39 -9.23
N ILE A 47 12.34 10.84 -8.24
CA ILE A 47 11.81 11.57 -7.09
C ILE A 47 12.31 10.91 -5.79
N PRO A 48 13.50 11.33 -5.30
CA PRO A 48 14.17 10.61 -4.20
C PRO A 48 13.37 10.49 -2.93
N PHE A 49 12.62 11.54 -2.54
CA PHE A 49 11.83 11.49 -1.31
C PHE A 49 10.66 10.50 -1.43
N LEU A 50 10.00 10.46 -2.59
CA LEU A 50 8.95 9.47 -2.83
C LEU A 50 9.52 8.05 -2.76
N GLU A 51 10.69 7.81 -3.35
CA GLU A 51 11.36 6.50 -3.28
C GLU A 51 11.66 6.09 -1.84
N HIS A 52 12.07 7.03 -1.00
CA HIS A 52 12.26 6.78 0.42
C HIS A 52 10.94 6.39 1.12
N MET A 53 9.83 7.03 0.77
CA MET A 53 8.49 6.69 1.30
C MET A 53 8.00 5.33 0.78
N LEU A 54 8.18 5.03 -0.48
CA LEU A 54 7.83 3.73 -1.07
C LEU A 54 8.64 2.59 -0.45
N ASP A 55 9.91 2.84 -0.11
CA ASP A 55 10.74 1.87 0.61
C ASP A 55 10.19 1.55 2.00
N GLN A 56 9.56 2.51 2.67
CA GLN A 56 8.89 2.26 3.94
C GLN A 56 7.72 1.28 3.78
N ILE A 57 6.96 1.41 2.70
CA ILE A 57 5.86 0.48 2.38
C ILE A 57 6.41 -0.93 2.18
N ALA A 58 7.43 -1.09 1.35
CA ALA A 58 8.02 -2.39 1.06
C ALA A 58 8.61 -3.05 2.31
N ARG A 59 9.44 -2.33 3.02
CA ARG A 59 10.16 -2.84 4.20
C ARG A 59 9.22 -3.20 5.34
N HIS A 60 8.31 -2.30 5.71
CA HIS A 60 7.39 -2.52 6.83
C HIS A 60 6.17 -3.36 6.45
N GLY A 61 5.84 -3.41 5.17
CA GLY A 61 4.81 -4.29 4.62
C GLY A 61 5.29 -5.71 4.34
N LEU A 62 6.60 -5.96 4.35
CA LEU A 62 7.23 -7.22 3.91
C LEU A 62 6.74 -7.64 2.52
N ILE A 63 6.61 -6.66 1.64
CA ILE A 63 6.29 -6.89 0.23
C ILE A 63 7.51 -6.56 -0.62
N ASP A 64 7.65 -7.26 -1.75
CA ASP A 64 8.65 -6.88 -2.74
C ASP A 64 8.03 -5.89 -3.71
N LEU A 65 8.73 -4.81 -4.00
CA LEU A 65 8.23 -3.71 -4.79
C LEU A 65 9.30 -3.17 -5.72
N ASP A 66 9.03 -3.20 -7.02
CA ASP A 66 9.91 -2.65 -8.06
C ASP A 66 9.09 -1.64 -8.86
N ILE A 67 9.50 -0.37 -8.83
CA ILE A 67 8.80 0.71 -9.52
C ILE A 67 9.77 1.48 -10.39
N MET A 68 9.48 1.51 -11.69
CA MET A 68 10.15 2.35 -12.66
C MET A 68 9.14 3.36 -13.21
N CYS A 69 9.50 4.63 -13.21
CA CYS A 69 8.68 5.71 -13.76
C CYS A 69 9.55 6.73 -14.47
N HIS A 70 9.28 6.94 -15.74
CA HIS A 70 9.82 8.03 -16.52
C HIS A 70 8.70 9.00 -16.84
N GLY A 71 8.68 10.13 -16.14
CA GLY A 71 7.62 11.13 -16.24
C GLY A 71 8.12 12.50 -16.67
N ASP A 72 7.19 13.41 -16.81
CA ASP A 72 7.42 14.82 -17.21
C ASP A 72 7.86 15.69 -16.03
N LEU A 73 8.93 15.28 -15.34
CA LEU A 73 9.47 15.96 -14.14
C LEU A 73 9.90 17.41 -14.41
N HIS A 74 10.10 17.78 -15.67
CA HIS A 74 10.40 19.16 -16.04
C HIS A 74 9.22 20.12 -15.81
N ILE A 75 7.98 19.60 -15.74
CA ILE A 75 6.80 20.36 -15.34
C ILE A 75 6.77 20.46 -13.82
N ASP A 76 6.57 19.35 -13.15
CA ASP A 76 6.71 19.12 -11.72
C ASP A 76 6.59 17.62 -11.43
N ASP A 77 6.47 17.24 -10.16
CA ASP A 77 6.37 15.84 -9.74
C ASP A 77 4.91 15.31 -9.75
N HIS A 78 3.92 16.16 -10.00
CA HIS A 78 2.50 15.84 -9.78
C HIS A 78 2.05 14.62 -10.58
N HIS A 79 2.26 14.63 -11.90
CA HIS A 79 1.81 13.53 -12.76
C HIS A 79 2.49 12.22 -12.40
N SER A 80 3.79 12.24 -12.14
CA SER A 80 4.54 11.03 -11.75
C SER A 80 4.05 10.46 -10.42
N VAL A 81 3.85 11.29 -9.40
CA VAL A 81 3.40 10.85 -8.07
C VAL A 81 1.98 10.26 -8.13
N GLU A 82 1.06 10.96 -8.78
CA GLU A 82 -0.31 10.48 -8.97
C GLU A 82 -0.33 9.17 -9.75
N ASP A 83 0.36 9.10 -10.86
CA ASP A 83 0.36 7.94 -11.74
C ASP A 83 1.06 6.72 -11.14
N ILE A 84 2.07 6.92 -10.30
CA ILE A 84 2.67 5.84 -9.50
C ILE A 84 1.62 5.30 -8.52
N GLY A 85 0.86 6.17 -7.84
CA GLY A 85 -0.23 5.76 -6.97
C GLY A 85 -1.28 4.92 -7.71
N ILE A 86 -1.71 5.37 -8.88
CA ILE A 86 -2.66 4.65 -9.74
C ILE A 86 -2.12 3.26 -10.11
N THR A 87 -0.90 3.19 -10.62
CA THR A 87 -0.32 1.93 -11.11
C THR A 87 -0.05 0.96 -9.97
N LEU A 88 0.39 1.45 -8.81
CA LEU A 88 0.55 0.64 -7.61
C LEU A 88 -0.81 0.10 -7.13
N GLY A 89 -1.85 0.92 -7.17
CA GLY A 89 -3.22 0.49 -6.85
C GLY A 89 -3.71 -0.63 -7.77
N GLN A 90 -3.46 -0.52 -9.07
CA GLN A 90 -3.79 -1.55 -10.05
C GLN A 90 -3.02 -2.85 -9.77
N ALA A 91 -1.73 -2.76 -9.46
CA ALA A 91 -0.91 -3.93 -9.11
C ALA A 91 -1.40 -4.60 -7.83
N LEU A 92 -1.76 -3.83 -6.82
CA LEU A 92 -2.29 -4.33 -5.56
C LEU A 92 -3.60 -5.08 -5.77
N LYS A 93 -4.53 -4.51 -6.54
CA LYS A 93 -5.80 -5.16 -6.87
C LYS A 93 -5.57 -6.49 -7.60
N ALA A 94 -4.70 -6.51 -8.58
CA ALA A 94 -4.39 -7.71 -9.35
C ALA A 94 -3.74 -8.80 -8.47
N ALA A 95 -2.80 -8.44 -7.61
CA ALA A 95 -2.12 -9.38 -6.73
C ALA A 95 -3.04 -9.96 -5.65
N LEU A 96 -3.99 -9.19 -5.14
CA LEU A 96 -4.94 -9.62 -4.11
C LEU A 96 -5.90 -10.71 -4.61
N GLY A 97 -6.22 -10.73 -5.90
CA GLY A 97 -7.14 -11.70 -6.47
C GLY A 97 -8.52 -11.68 -5.80
N ASP A 98 -9.02 -12.87 -5.44
CA ASP A 98 -10.36 -13.04 -4.82
C ASP A 98 -10.43 -12.74 -3.32
N LYS A 99 -9.29 -12.56 -2.68
CA LYS A 99 -9.16 -12.26 -1.24
C LYS A 99 -9.68 -13.34 -0.29
N ILE A 100 -9.79 -14.58 -0.76
CA ILE A 100 -10.21 -15.69 0.08
C ILE A 100 -9.15 -15.99 1.15
N GLY A 101 -9.59 -16.13 2.40
CA GLY A 101 -8.75 -16.55 3.52
C GLY A 101 -7.85 -15.47 4.10
N ILE A 102 -7.93 -14.23 3.65
CA ILE A 102 -7.14 -13.13 4.20
C ILE A 102 -7.78 -12.50 5.43
N ARG A 103 -7.00 -11.71 6.19
CA ARG A 103 -7.51 -10.94 7.33
C ARG A 103 -8.43 -9.81 6.91
N ARG A 104 -8.24 -9.22 5.75
CA ARG A 104 -9.02 -8.12 5.17
C ARG A 104 -8.79 -6.77 5.81
N TYR A 105 -8.76 -6.67 7.15
CA TYR A 105 -8.57 -5.42 7.88
C TYR A 105 -7.15 -5.32 8.41
N GLY A 106 -6.60 -4.13 8.34
CA GLY A 106 -5.30 -3.84 8.92
C GLY A 106 -5.29 -2.48 9.60
N HIS A 107 -4.50 -2.38 10.67
CA HIS A 107 -4.32 -1.12 11.39
C HIS A 107 -2.94 -1.06 12.02
N SER A 108 -2.45 0.15 12.23
CA SER A 108 -1.17 0.36 12.86
C SER A 108 -1.04 1.77 13.40
N TYR A 109 -0.42 1.88 14.57
CA TYR A 109 0.11 3.14 15.12
C TYR A 109 1.62 3.10 15.00
N VAL A 110 2.23 4.09 14.37
CA VAL A 110 3.69 4.14 14.23
C VAL A 110 4.21 5.51 14.66
N PRO A 111 5.11 5.57 15.63
CA PRO A 111 5.79 6.79 16.01
C PRO A 111 7.11 6.95 15.25
N LEU A 112 7.55 8.17 15.10
CA LEU A 112 8.93 8.54 14.80
C LEU A 112 9.22 9.81 15.60
N ASP A 113 10.01 9.68 16.66
CA ASP A 113 10.29 10.73 17.63
C ASP A 113 8.98 11.41 18.12
N GLU A 114 8.76 12.69 17.80
CA GLU A 114 7.59 13.47 18.21
C GLU A 114 6.34 13.22 17.36
N ALA A 115 6.47 12.54 16.22
CA ALA A 115 5.36 12.28 15.33
C ALA A 115 4.71 10.93 15.62
N LEU A 116 3.41 10.84 15.44
CA LEU A 116 2.63 9.63 15.59
C LEU A 116 1.50 9.63 14.57
N SER A 117 1.42 8.56 13.79
CA SER A 117 0.32 8.36 12.84
C SER A 117 -0.38 7.04 13.06
N ARG A 118 -1.67 7.02 12.73
CA ARG A 118 -2.50 5.83 12.67
C ARG A 118 -2.97 5.63 11.24
N VAL A 119 -2.90 4.41 10.75
CA VAL A 119 -3.47 3.99 9.48
C VAL A 119 -4.40 2.80 9.72
N VAL A 120 -5.59 2.86 9.14
CA VAL A 120 -6.57 1.77 9.20
C VAL A 120 -7.06 1.54 7.78
N LEU A 121 -7.09 0.29 7.33
CA LEU A 121 -7.58 -0.03 6.01
C LEU A 121 -8.46 -1.28 6.00
N ASP A 122 -9.34 -1.29 5.00
CA ASP A 122 -10.23 -2.38 4.68
C ASP A 122 -10.08 -2.71 3.19
N LEU A 123 -9.71 -3.94 2.88
CA LEU A 123 -9.63 -4.43 1.51
C LEU A 123 -11.04 -4.74 0.97
N SER A 124 -11.90 -3.75 1.04
CA SER A 124 -13.36 -3.85 0.93
C SER A 124 -13.89 -4.07 -0.48
N GLY A 125 -13.10 -3.80 -1.51
CA GLY A 125 -13.60 -3.72 -2.89
C GLY A 125 -14.29 -2.38 -3.22
N ARG A 126 -14.29 -1.43 -2.30
CA ARG A 126 -14.86 -0.08 -2.47
C ARG A 126 -13.79 0.99 -2.20
N ALA A 127 -13.64 1.92 -3.14
CA ALA A 127 -12.72 3.03 -2.97
C ALA A 127 -13.25 4.06 -1.97
N GLY A 128 -12.41 4.45 -1.02
CA GLY A 128 -12.69 5.53 -0.08
C GLY A 128 -11.41 5.95 0.63
N LEU A 129 -11.20 7.25 0.73
CA LEU A 129 -10.03 7.81 1.43
C LEU A 129 -10.47 8.87 2.42
N GLU A 130 -10.12 8.65 3.68
CA GLU A 130 -10.10 9.67 4.72
C GLU A 130 -8.64 10.03 5.00
N TYR A 131 -8.27 11.26 4.70
CA TYR A 131 -6.89 11.73 4.74
C TYR A 131 -6.79 12.97 5.65
N HIS A 132 -6.18 12.79 6.82
CA HIS A 132 -6.11 13.81 7.86
C HIS A 132 -4.66 14.00 8.31
N ILE A 133 -3.92 14.81 7.57
CA ILE A 133 -2.56 15.20 7.90
C ILE A 133 -2.46 16.72 7.78
N ASP A 134 -2.06 17.36 8.87
CA ASP A 134 -1.76 18.77 8.91
C ASP A 134 -0.24 18.97 8.93
N PHE A 135 0.36 19.04 7.75
CA PHE A 135 1.80 19.19 7.63
C PHE A 135 2.27 20.55 8.14
N THR A 136 3.36 20.54 8.88
CA THR A 136 3.95 21.75 9.47
C THR A 136 4.69 22.62 8.44
N ARG A 137 4.92 22.10 7.24
CA ARG A 137 5.58 22.80 6.12
C ARG A 137 4.98 22.36 4.80
N ALA A 138 5.08 23.22 3.79
CA ALA A 138 4.60 22.95 2.44
C ALA A 138 5.52 21.99 1.65
N THR A 139 6.80 21.89 2.04
CA THR A 139 7.77 21.04 1.36
C THR A 139 8.64 20.27 2.34
N ILE A 140 9.09 19.10 1.92
CA ILE A 140 10.15 18.32 2.57
C ILE A 140 11.30 18.25 1.58
N GLY A 141 12.37 19.03 1.84
CA GLY A 141 13.34 19.27 0.79
C GLY A 141 12.67 19.94 -0.41
N LYS A 142 12.73 19.29 -1.57
CA LYS A 142 12.06 19.76 -2.80
C LYS A 142 10.69 19.12 -3.02
N PHE A 143 10.27 18.20 -2.17
CA PHE A 143 9.03 17.46 -2.34
C PHE A 143 7.85 18.25 -1.77
N ASP A 144 6.84 18.47 -2.60
CA ASP A 144 5.59 19.13 -2.22
C ASP A 144 4.71 18.16 -1.43
N VAL A 145 4.37 18.49 -0.19
CA VAL A 145 3.58 17.62 0.68
C VAL A 145 2.15 17.40 0.19
N ASP A 146 1.61 18.28 -0.64
CA ASP A 146 0.27 18.12 -1.23
C ASP A 146 0.21 16.88 -2.14
N LEU A 147 1.34 16.42 -2.65
CA LEU A 147 1.39 15.26 -3.54
C LEU A 147 1.14 13.94 -2.83
N PHE A 148 1.26 13.87 -1.51
CA PHE A 148 0.92 12.64 -0.78
C PHE A 148 -0.56 12.29 -0.90
N SER A 149 -1.45 13.28 -0.86
CA SER A 149 -2.88 13.03 -1.07
C SER A 149 -3.16 12.52 -2.47
N GLU A 150 -2.49 13.06 -3.49
CA GLU A 150 -2.62 12.58 -4.87
C GLU A 150 -2.18 11.12 -5.02
N PHE A 151 -1.07 10.76 -4.37
CA PHE A 151 -0.60 9.39 -4.33
C PHE A 151 -1.65 8.43 -3.74
N PHE A 152 -2.16 8.75 -2.55
CA PHE A 152 -3.13 7.88 -1.87
C PHE A 152 -4.49 7.85 -2.55
N HIS A 153 -4.95 8.96 -3.14
CA HIS A 153 -6.16 8.95 -3.97
C HIS A 153 -6.03 8.03 -5.17
N GLY A 154 -4.94 8.13 -5.91
CA GLY A 154 -4.65 7.24 -7.03
C GLY A 154 -4.63 5.77 -6.62
N LEU A 155 -3.95 5.48 -5.52
CA LEU A 155 -3.84 4.12 -4.99
C LEU A 155 -5.21 3.56 -4.58
N VAL A 156 -5.96 4.29 -3.78
CA VAL A 156 -7.25 3.86 -3.25
C VAL A 156 -8.27 3.63 -4.36
N ASN A 157 -8.34 4.54 -5.33
CA ASN A 157 -9.30 4.47 -6.43
C ASN A 157 -9.03 3.29 -7.37
N HIS A 158 -7.80 2.82 -7.47
CA HIS A 158 -7.42 1.73 -8.37
C HIS A 158 -7.19 0.39 -7.65
N ALA A 159 -6.87 0.41 -6.36
CA ALA A 159 -6.87 -0.79 -5.54
C ALA A 159 -8.27 -1.18 -5.06
N MET A 160 -9.22 -0.25 -5.08
CA MET A 160 -10.58 -0.41 -4.57
C MET A 160 -10.57 -0.80 -3.09
N ILE A 161 -9.90 0.02 -2.30
CA ILE A 161 -9.78 -0.14 -0.84
C ILE A 161 -10.32 1.07 -0.10
N THR A 162 -10.73 0.85 1.13
CA THR A 162 -11.08 1.92 2.08
C THR A 162 -9.86 2.18 2.97
N LEU A 163 -9.40 3.42 3.01
CA LEU A 163 -8.17 3.80 3.70
C LEU A 163 -8.41 5.03 4.56
N HIS A 164 -8.05 4.93 5.84
CA HIS A 164 -8.06 6.04 6.78
C HIS A 164 -6.64 6.34 7.22
N ILE A 165 -6.21 7.58 7.05
CA ILE A 165 -4.89 8.07 7.44
C ILE A 165 -5.08 9.24 8.38
N ASP A 166 -4.54 9.11 9.60
CA ASP A 166 -4.57 10.15 10.62
C ASP A 166 -3.15 10.39 11.15
N ASN A 167 -2.62 11.58 10.93
CA ASN A 167 -1.46 12.04 11.67
C ASN A 167 -1.95 12.67 12.98
N LEU A 168 -1.72 12.00 14.10
CA LEU A 168 -2.27 12.38 15.38
C LEU A 168 -1.47 13.53 16.01
N ARG A 169 -0.16 13.56 15.75
CA ARG A 169 0.75 14.61 16.18
C ARG A 169 2.04 14.58 15.39
N GLY A 170 2.79 15.68 15.41
CA GLY A 170 4.09 15.80 14.77
C GLY A 170 4.44 17.26 14.56
N LYS A 171 5.75 17.56 14.62
CA LYS A 171 6.30 18.89 14.36
C LYS A 171 7.20 18.94 13.14
N ASN A 172 7.83 17.83 12.81
CA ASN A 172 8.71 17.68 11.66
C ASN A 172 7.95 17.03 10.50
N ALA A 173 7.83 17.72 9.38
CA ALA A 173 7.05 17.24 8.22
C ALA A 173 7.59 15.91 7.66
N HIS A 174 8.91 15.69 7.64
CA HIS A 174 9.51 14.42 7.26
C HIS A 174 9.02 13.29 8.19
N HIS A 175 9.06 13.51 9.51
CA HIS A 175 8.57 12.53 10.48
C HIS A 175 7.08 12.26 10.32
N GLN A 176 6.27 13.31 10.08
CA GLN A 176 4.84 13.13 9.81
C GLN A 176 4.61 12.21 8.62
N ALA A 177 5.27 12.48 7.49
CA ALA A 177 5.16 11.65 6.28
C ALA A 177 5.64 10.21 6.53
N GLU A 178 6.82 10.06 7.13
CA GLU A 178 7.41 8.72 7.31
C GLU A 178 6.58 7.85 8.25
N THR A 179 6.01 8.39 9.32
CA THR A 179 5.09 7.64 10.20
C THR A 179 3.88 7.12 9.45
N VAL A 180 3.35 7.90 8.50
CA VAL A 180 2.21 7.50 7.67
C VAL A 180 2.57 6.33 6.76
N PHE A 181 3.69 6.40 6.04
CA PHE A 181 4.09 5.35 5.11
C PHE A 181 4.50 4.07 5.82
N LYS A 182 5.16 4.16 6.98
CA LYS A 182 5.45 3.00 7.84
C LYS A 182 4.15 2.36 8.35
N ALA A 183 3.22 3.17 8.86
CA ALA A 183 1.94 2.67 9.35
C ALA A 183 1.11 2.05 8.23
N PHE A 184 1.12 2.64 7.03
CA PHE A 184 0.46 2.06 5.86
C PHE A 184 1.05 0.69 5.50
N GLY A 185 2.37 0.58 5.45
CA GLY A 185 3.05 -0.70 5.18
C GLY A 185 2.65 -1.79 6.17
N ARG A 186 2.68 -1.50 7.47
CA ARG A 186 2.30 -2.45 8.52
C ARG A 186 0.82 -2.82 8.47
N SER A 187 -0.06 -1.86 8.21
CA SER A 187 -1.50 -2.11 8.08
C SER A 187 -1.81 -2.97 6.87
N LEU A 188 -1.16 -2.70 5.74
CA LEU A 188 -1.29 -3.51 4.53
C LEU A 188 -0.80 -4.93 4.78
N ARG A 189 0.34 -5.11 5.43
CA ARG A 189 0.86 -6.43 5.80
C ARG A 189 -0.17 -7.22 6.60
N MET A 190 -0.75 -6.62 7.62
CA MET A 190 -1.79 -7.26 8.43
C MET A 190 -2.98 -7.68 7.59
N ALA A 191 -3.49 -6.79 6.75
CA ALA A 191 -4.72 -7.02 5.97
C ALA A 191 -4.57 -8.12 4.91
N VAL A 192 -3.40 -8.22 4.27
CA VAL A 192 -3.15 -9.21 3.21
C VAL A 192 -2.75 -10.57 3.73
N GLU A 193 -2.36 -10.70 5.00
CA GLU A 193 -1.95 -11.98 5.58
C GLU A 193 -3.13 -12.96 5.60
N TYR A 194 -2.81 -14.24 5.36
CA TYR A 194 -3.77 -15.31 5.53
C TYR A 194 -4.09 -15.52 7.00
N ASP A 195 -5.38 -15.67 7.30
CA ASP A 195 -5.87 -16.05 8.60
C ASP A 195 -6.22 -17.55 8.57
N GLU A 196 -5.51 -18.37 9.33
CA GLU A 196 -5.71 -19.83 9.32
C GLU A 196 -7.16 -20.20 9.70
N ARG A 197 -7.80 -19.44 10.58
CA ARG A 197 -9.19 -19.67 10.96
C ARG A 197 -10.19 -19.31 9.87
N MET A 198 -9.76 -18.52 8.87
CA MET A 198 -10.55 -18.14 7.70
C MET A 198 -10.17 -18.91 6.44
N ALA A 199 -9.37 -19.97 6.56
CA ALA A 199 -8.88 -20.73 5.42
C ALA A 199 -10.03 -21.17 4.49
N GLY A 200 -9.93 -20.81 3.21
CA GLY A 200 -10.94 -21.12 2.21
C GLY A 200 -12.24 -20.33 2.33
N LYS A 201 -12.32 -19.35 3.23
CA LYS A 201 -13.52 -18.54 3.45
C LYS A 201 -13.35 -17.13 2.93
N MET A 202 -14.46 -16.57 2.43
CA MET A 202 -14.53 -15.15 2.08
C MET A 202 -14.81 -14.34 3.35
N PRO A 203 -13.93 -13.36 3.70
CA PRO A 203 -14.13 -12.52 4.89
C PRO A 203 -15.17 -11.43 4.65
N SER A 204 -16.35 -11.80 4.19
CA SER A 204 -17.47 -10.91 3.91
C SER A 204 -18.79 -11.63 4.04
N THR A 205 -19.75 -11.00 4.72
CA THR A 205 -21.13 -11.49 4.80
C THR A 205 -21.87 -11.46 3.46
N LYS A 206 -21.35 -10.67 2.50
CA LYS A 206 -21.85 -10.63 1.11
C LYS A 206 -21.34 -11.78 0.25
N GLY A 207 -20.34 -12.52 0.72
CA GLY A 207 -19.69 -13.60 -0.03
C GLY A 207 -18.74 -13.13 -1.13
N THR A 208 -18.46 -11.81 -1.24
CA THR A 208 -17.54 -11.23 -2.21
C THR A 208 -16.92 -9.93 -1.69
N LEU A 209 -15.72 -9.60 -2.18
CA LEU A 209 -15.02 -8.34 -1.97
C LEU A 209 -14.57 -7.70 -3.30
N THR A 210 -15.21 -8.10 -4.41
CA THR A 210 -14.87 -7.64 -5.77
C THR A 210 -15.99 -6.83 -6.42
N ALA A 211 -17.10 -6.68 -5.74
CA ALA A 211 -18.26 -5.95 -6.25
C ALA A 211 -18.55 -4.70 -5.43
#